data_a0c4689c8fa3c9b0bbbad2a9f0b44889
#
_entry.id   a0c4689c8fa3c9b0bbbad2a9f0b44889
#
_cell.length_a   1.000
_cell.length_b   1.000
_cell.length_c   1.000
_cell.angle_alpha   90.00
_cell.angle_beta   90.00
_cell.angle_gamma   90.00
#
_symmetry.space_group_name_H-M   'P 1'
#
loop_
_entity.id
_entity.type
_entity.pdbx_description
1 polymer ?
#
loop_
_entity_poly.entity_id
_entity_poly.type
_entity_poly.pdbx_seq_one_letter_code
_entity_poly.pdbx_strand_id
1 'polypeptide(L)'
;MKILLLYPPYTSHIEEEKKGYFPPLGLAYIAAILRSHNHSVRIIDMNVETKNLEELEKICEKEQPDIVGISSTTITYNTCINILKRIKNVIPSAIRIVGGPHASILPQEFVDYSDFVVVGEGEYTMLELVKTLENGENPSNIEGLVFKKDGKTVETGPRPLITGLDNLPFPARDLLPMEAYNDNKGAILTSRGCPFNCIFCNSHLIFGKKFRARSPKNVVDEIEHLVKKYNVQVIRILDDMFTLNRKRVIEICDEILNRGLNIGWELTNGTRVDKVDKELLEKMHEAGCYRIYYGIESGSKKVLKMLRKDIKLDQVRRVVKWTKEIGIEVGGFFMIGGPGETIETLKETEKFIEELNLDYVHLSIATPYPRTDFWNWVLKNGRFVTNDYSKFEKEFVFETPDFPWEQRMKIFEYLHEKYCFNE
;
A
#
# COMPACT_ATOMS: atom_id res chain seq x y z
N MET A 1 10.27 9.02 -25.52
CA MET A 1 11.26 8.22 -24.75
C MET A 1 10.75 6.81 -24.51
N LYS A 2 11.66 5.82 -24.36
CA LYS A 2 11.35 4.42 -23.94
C LYS A 2 11.60 4.27 -22.44
N ILE A 3 10.58 3.87 -21.70
CA ILE A 3 10.57 3.88 -20.23
C ILE A 3 10.27 2.48 -19.73
N LEU A 4 11.12 1.96 -18.84
CA LEU A 4 10.92 0.72 -18.12
C LEU A 4 10.59 1.04 -16.65
N LEU A 5 9.43 0.59 -16.19
CA LEU A 5 9.00 0.73 -14.79
C LEU A 5 9.10 -0.63 -14.09
N LEU A 6 9.75 -0.64 -12.93
CA LEU A 6 10.04 -1.85 -12.17
C LEU A 6 9.35 -1.86 -10.82
N TYR A 7 8.70 -2.97 -10.50
CA TYR A 7 8.23 -3.28 -9.15
C TYR A 7 9.11 -4.39 -8.58
N PRO A 8 9.98 -4.08 -7.59
CA PRO A 8 10.94 -5.03 -7.06
C PRO A 8 10.29 -6.19 -6.33
N PRO A 9 10.93 -7.36 -6.25
CA PRO A 9 10.38 -8.49 -5.53
C PRO A 9 10.40 -8.23 -4.02
N TYR A 10 9.34 -8.66 -3.36
CA TYR A 10 9.32 -8.80 -1.91
C TYR A 10 10.21 -10.00 -1.54
N THR A 11 11.27 -9.77 -0.80
CA THR A 11 12.12 -10.84 -0.28
C THR A 11 11.45 -11.54 0.90
N SER A 12 10.31 -12.22 0.69
CA SER A 12 9.73 -13.08 1.70
C SER A 12 10.37 -14.47 1.60
N HIS A 13 10.70 -15.09 2.73
CA HIS A 13 11.11 -16.50 2.79
C HIS A 13 9.92 -17.46 2.50
N ILE A 14 8.75 -16.92 2.23
CA ILE A 14 7.55 -17.65 1.83
C ILE A 14 7.61 -17.82 0.31
N GLU A 15 8.53 -18.68 -0.17
CA GLU A 15 8.60 -19.09 -1.58
C GLU A 15 7.36 -19.85 -2.06
N GLU A 16 6.41 -20.18 -1.20
CA GLU A 16 5.29 -21.06 -1.51
C GLU A 16 3.97 -20.36 -1.85
N GLU A 17 3.81 -19.05 -1.58
CA GLU A 17 2.53 -18.38 -1.84
C GLU A 17 2.61 -17.25 -2.88
N LYS A 18 2.68 -17.62 -4.16
CA LYS A 18 2.39 -16.70 -5.28
C LYS A 18 0.93 -16.20 -5.29
N LYS A 19 0.14 -16.52 -4.26
CA LYS A 19 -1.31 -16.29 -4.24
C LYS A 19 -1.76 -14.91 -3.74
N GLY A 20 -0.86 -14.05 -3.26
CA GLY A 20 -1.23 -12.82 -2.57
C GLY A 20 -0.85 -11.49 -3.22
N TYR A 21 -0.16 -11.49 -4.36
CA TYR A 21 0.30 -10.23 -4.94
C TYR A 21 -0.82 -9.45 -5.63
N PHE A 22 -0.82 -8.14 -5.39
CA PHE A 22 -1.69 -7.20 -6.10
C PHE A 22 -0.96 -6.54 -7.26
N PRO A 23 -1.66 -6.20 -8.36
CA PRO A 23 -1.07 -5.40 -9.42
C PRO A 23 -0.48 -4.09 -8.87
N PRO A 24 0.73 -3.66 -9.30
CA PRO A 24 1.36 -2.42 -8.84
C PRO A 24 0.64 -1.20 -9.44
N LEU A 25 -0.54 -0.87 -8.90
CA LEU A 25 -1.43 0.17 -9.43
C LEU A 25 -0.74 1.53 -9.54
N GLY A 26 0.15 1.90 -8.59
CA GLY A 26 0.90 3.14 -8.66
C GLY A 26 1.73 3.26 -9.93
N LEU A 27 2.47 2.21 -10.30
CA LEU A 27 3.23 2.16 -11.56
C LEU A 27 2.31 2.13 -12.78
N ALA A 28 1.17 1.43 -12.68
CA ALA A 28 0.20 1.37 -13.76
C ALA A 28 -0.49 2.73 -14.03
N TYR A 29 -0.74 3.56 -13.00
CA TYR A 29 -1.21 4.93 -13.16
C TYR A 29 -0.15 5.81 -13.85
N ILE A 30 1.10 5.75 -13.39
CA ILE A 30 2.21 6.48 -14.03
C ILE A 30 2.35 6.07 -15.50
N ALA A 31 2.33 4.76 -15.79
CA ALA A 31 2.41 4.25 -17.15
C ALA A 31 1.25 4.73 -18.04
N ALA A 32 0.03 4.79 -17.50
CA ALA A 32 -1.14 5.27 -18.23
C ALA A 32 -0.99 6.74 -18.64
N ILE A 33 -0.50 7.60 -17.74
CA ILE A 33 -0.25 9.02 -18.03
C ILE A 33 0.88 9.17 -19.03
N LEU A 34 2.00 8.51 -18.86
CA LEU A 34 3.14 8.61 -19.77
C LEU A 34 2.76 8.15 -21.18
N ARG A 35 2.02 7.05 -21.29
CA ARG A 35 1.54 6.52 -22.57
C ARG A 35 0.54 7.45 -23.26
N SER A 36 -0.33 8.13 -22.51
CA SER A 36 -1.26 9.13 -23.07
C SER A 36 -0.53 10.36 -23.64
N HIS A 37 0.76 10.53 -23.34
CA HIS A 37 1.66 11.55 -23.89
C HIS A 37 2.71 10.99 -24.86
N ASN A 38 2.39 9.86 -25.53
CA ASN A 38 3.18 9.23 -26.60
C ASN A 38 4.55 8.67 -26.15
N HIS A 39 4.76 8.39 -24.87
CA HIS A 39 5.94 7.65 -24.44
C HIS A 39 5.72 6.14 -24.54
N SER A 40 6.77 5.38 -24.92
CA SER A 40 6.75 3.93 -24.90
C SER A 40 7.04 3.44 -23.48
N VAL A 41 6.09 2.75 -22.87
CA VAL A 41 6.21 2.30 -21.47
C VAL A 41 6.03 0.80 -21.37
N ARG A 42 6.92 0.15 -20.63
CA ARG A 42 6.79 -1.23 -20.16
C ARG A 42 6.81 -1.25 -18.64
N ILE A 43 6.03 -2.14 -18.04
CA ILE A 43 6.09 -2.45 -16.60
C ILE A 43 6.61 -3.87 -16.46
N ILE A 44 7.49 -4.09 -15.49
CA ILE A 44 7.89 -5.43 -15.03
C ILE A 44 7.59 -5.50 -13.53
N ASP A 45 6.69 -6.40 -13.17
CA ASP A 45 6.49 -6.81 -11.78
C ASP A 45 7.35 -8.05 -11.52
N MET A 46 8.47 -7.84 -10.81
CA MET A 46 9.43 -8.91 -10.53
C MET A 46 8.89 -9.98 -9.58
N ASN A 47 7.74 -9.76 -8.94
CA ASN A 47 7.08 -10.79 -8.11
C ASN A 47 6.39 -11.87 -8.95
N VAL A 48 5.96 -11.53 -10.16
CA VAL A 48 5.15 -12.43 -11.00
C VAL A 48 5.79 -12.75 -12.35
N GLU A 49 6.63 -11.86 -12.91
CA GLU A 49 7.24 -12.04 -14.23
C GLU A 49 8.68 -12.56 -14.18
N THR A 50 9.51 -11.96 -13.31
CA THR A 50 10.97 -12.17 -13.31
C THR A 50 11.41 -12.67 -11.95
N LYS A 51 12.07 -13.83 -11.92
CA LYS A 51 12.49 -14.47 -10.66
C LYS A 51 13.83 -13.97 -10.15
N ASN A 52 14.71 -13.42 -11.03
CA ASN A 52 16.05 -13.02 -10.65
C ASN A 52 16.55 -11.76 -11.38
N LEU A 53 17.65 -11.20 -10.85
CA LEU A 53 18.25 -9.97 -11.36
C LEU A 53 18.96 -10.14 -12.70
N GLU A 54 19.43 -11.35 -13.03
CA GLU A 54 20.11 -11.64 -14.31
C GLU A 54 19.13 -11.59 -15.50
N GLU A 55 17.90 -12.04 -15.29
CA GLU A 55 16.85 -11.92 -16.32
C GLU A 55 16.50 -10.43 -16.57
N LEU A 56 16.44 -9.63 -15.50
CA LEU A 56 16.23 -8.18 -15.62
C LEU A 56 17.38 -7.52 -16.42
N GLU A 57 18.63 -7.86 -16.13
CA GLU A 57 19.79 -7.34 -16.86
C GLU A 57 19.69 -7.64 -18.37
N LYS A 58 19.39 -8.89 -18.74
CA LYS A 58 19.17 -9.29 -20.15
C LYS A 58 18.06 -8.51 -20.83
N ILE A 59 16.96 -8.23 -20.10
CA ILE A 59 15.87 -7.40 -20.61
C ILE A 59 16.37 -5.97 -20.85
N CYS A 60 17.08 -5.39 -19.89
CA CYS A 60 17.64 -4.05 -20.00
C CYS A 60 18.64 -3.94 -21.17
N GLU A 61 19.54 -4.89 -21.32
CA GLU A 61 20.50 -4.97 -22.45
C GLU A 61 19.80 -5.04 -23.80
N LYS A 62 18.75 -5.89 -23.90
CA LYS A 62 17.98 -6.04 -25.13
C LYS A 62 17.16 -4.82 -25.48
N GLU A 63 16.53 -4.22 -24.49
CA GLU A 63 15.54 -3.16 -24.70
C GLU A 63 16.14 -1.77 -24.74
N GLN A 64 17.29 -1.56 -24.11
CA GLN A 64 17.97 -0.26 -24.04
C GLN A 64 17.00 0.90 -23.70
N PRO A 65 16.32 0.88 -22.53
CA PRO A 65 15.42 1.96 -22.16
C PRO A 65 16.17 3.26 -21.91
N ASP A 66 15.57 4.41 -22.26
CA ASP A 66 16.09 5.74 -21.93
C ASP A 66 15.99 6.01 -20.42
N ILE A 67 14.91 5.51 -19.80
CA ILE A 67 14.61 5.70 -18.38
C ILE A 67 14.25 4.36 -17.74
N VAL A 68 14.80 4.11 -16.54
CA VAL A 68 14.37 3.03 -15.66
C VAL A 68 13.84 3.63 -14.37
N GLY A 69 12.52 3.47 -14.14
CA GLY A 69 11.83 3.89 -12.91
C GLY A 69 11.56 2.72 -11.97
N ILE A 70 11.85 2.87 -10.69
CA ILE A 70 11.69 1.81 -9.68
C ILE A 70 10.80 2.32 -8.55
N SER A 71 9.80 1.52 -8.13
CA SER A 71 8.99 1.81 -6.93
C SER A 71 9.58 1.12 -5.71
N SER A 72 9.90 1.88 -4.65
CA SER A 72 10.48 1.34 -3.41
C SER A 72 9.50 1.45 -2.24
N THR A 73 9.26 0.31 -1.58
CA THR A 73 8.71 0.24 -0.22
C THR A 73 9.85 0.09 0.78
N THR A 74 9.57 0.18 2.08
CA THR A 74 10.61 0.04 3.12
C THR A 74 11.30 -1.33 3.03
N ILE A 75 10.53 -2.39 2.90
CA ILE A 75 11.07 -3.76 2.84
C ILE A 75 11.82 -4.08 1.55
N THR A 76 11.56 -3.35 0.46
CA THR A 76 12.25 -3.54 -0.82
C THR A 76 13.43 -2.59 -1.02
N TYR A 77 13.78 -1.77 -0.04
CA TYR A 77 14.86 -0.78 -0.13
C TYR A 77 16.20 -1.40 -0.59
N ASN A 78 16.67 -2.44 0.10
CA ASN A 78 17.94 -3.09 -0.23
C ASN A 78 17.93 -3.67 -1.65
N THR A 79 16.82 -4.27 -2.06
CA THR A 79 16.64 -4.81 -3.41
C THR A 79 16.66 -3.68 -4.45
N CYS A 80 15.99 -2.55 -4.19
CA CYS A 80 16.02 -1.37 -5.06
C CYS A 80 17.44 -0.86 -5.27
N ILE A 81 18.21 -0.69 -4.20
CA ILE A 81 19.62 -0.24 -4.29
C ILE A 81 20.46 -1.21 -5.14
N ASN A 82 20.27 -2.51 -4.95
CA ASN A 82 20.98 -3.53 -5.74
C ASN A 82 20.61 -3.44 -7.24
N ILE A 83 19.32 -3.31 -7.56
CA ILE A 83 18.85 -3.14 -8.94
C ILE A 83 19.45 -1.88 -9.57
N LEU A 84 19.43 -0.74 -8.87
CA LEU A 84 19.98 0.53 -9.37
C LEU A 84 21.47 0.43 -9.70
N LYS A 85 22.25 -0.25 -8.84
CA LYS A 85 23.69 -0.49 -9.08
C LYS A 85 23.93 -1.36 -10.31
N ARG A 86 23.15 -2.43 -10.50
CA ARG A 86 23.26 -3.32 -11.66
C ARG A 86 22.87 -2.62 -12.95
N ILE A 87 21.77 -1.88 -12.96
CA ILE A 87 21.33 -1.10 -14.12
C ILE A 87 22.41 -0.09 -14.55
N LYS A 88 23.03 0.60 -13.59
CA LYS A 88 24.16 1.52 -13.88
C LYS A 88 25.30 0.83 -14.63
N ASN A 89 25.58 -0.43 -14.32
CA ASN A 89 26.67 -1.19 -14.96
C ASN A 89 26.25 -1.70 -16.35
N VAL A 90 25.01 -2.16 -16.50
CA VAL A 90 24.49 -2.81 -17.72
C VAL A 90 24.11 -1.79 -18.80
N ILE A 91 23.44 -0.71 -18.42
CA ILE A 91 23.01 0.37 -19.30
C ILE A 91 23.37 1.74 -18.69
N PRO A 92 24.66 2.15 -18.71
CA PRO A 92 25.12 3.37 -18.04
C PRO A 92 24.45 4.67 -18.54
N SER A 93 23.91 4.65 -19.77
CA SER A 93 23.20 5.78 -20.38
C SER A 93 21.77 5.97 -19.90
N ALA A 94 21.15 4.92 -19.30
CA ALA A 94 19.79 5.03 -18.83
C ALA A 94 19.68 5.91 -17.57
N ILE A 95 18.70 6.82 -17.59
CA ILE A 95 18.37 7.66 -16.44
C ILE A 95 17.60 6.79 -15.41
N ARG A 96 18.09 6.75 -14.18
CA ARG A 96 17.53 5.95 -13.09
C ARG A 96 16.69 6.82 -12.17
N ILE A 97 15.42 6.48 -12.05
CA ILE A 97 14.45 7.21 -11.24
C ILE A 97 13.90 6.28 -10.17
N VAL A 98 13.84 6.77 -8.93
CA VAL A 98 13.20 6.02 -7.82
C VAL A 98 12.02 6.80 -7.30
N GLY A 99 10.94 6.12 -6.99
CA GLY A 99 9.76 6.66 -6.33
C GLY A 99 9.16 5.64 -5.36
N GLY A 100 7.91 5.85 -4.99
CA GLY A 100 7.17 4.96 -4.10
C GLY A 100 7.27 5.38 -2.63
N PRO A 101 6.63 4.60 -1.72
CA PRO A 101 6.46 4.98 -0.33
C PRO A 101 7.76 5.28 0.43
N HIS A 102 8.76 4.42 0.33
CA HIS A 102 10.01 4.62 1.06
C HIS A 102 10.81 5.78 0.51
N ALA A 103 10.91 5.90 -0.80
CA ALA A 103 11.57 7.03 -1.47
C ALA A 103 10.91 8.37 -1.15
N SER A 104 9.59 8.39 -0.96
CA SER A 104 8.87 9.59 -0.53
C SER A 104 9.15 9.99 0.92
N ILE A 105 9.42 9.02 1.79
CA ILE A 105 9.68 9.24 3.21
C ILE A 105 11.17 9.55 3.47
N LEU A 106 12.09 8.85 2.82
CA LEU A 106 13.53 8.96 2.98
C LEU A 106 14.25 9.13 1.63
N PRO A 107 13.98 10.21 0.88
CA PRO A 107 14.54 10.38 -0.46
C PRO A 107 16.07 10.48 -0.46
N GLN A 108 16.66 10.96 0.64
CA GLN A 108 18.12 11.12 0.77
C GLN A 108 18.89 9.79 0.68
N GLU A 109 18.25 8.67 1.02
CA GLU A 109 18.88 7.35 0.97
C GLU A 109 19.11 6.85 -0.47
N PHE A 110 18.48 7.48 -1.47
CA PHE A 110 18.56 7.07 -2.87
C PHE A 110 19.43 7.97 -3.76
N VAL A 111 19.75 9.20 -3.32
CA VAL A 111 20.43 10.20 -4.17
C VAL A 111 21.83 9.81 -4.66
N ASP A 112 22.48 8.82 -4.01
CA ASP A 112 23.77 8.29 -4.45
C ASP A 112 23.64 7.16 -5.48
N TYR A 113 22.45 6.61 -5.64
CA TYR A 113 22.18 5.45 -6.47
C TYR A 113 21.30 5.73 -7.68
N SER A 114 20.51 6.80 -7.65
CA SER A 114 19.61 7.23 -8.72
C SER A 114 19.94 8.62 -9.21
N ASP A 115 19.48 8.94 -10.41
CA ASP A 115 19.65 10.28 -10.98
C ASP A 115 18.56 11.22 -10.44
N PHE A 116 17.34 10.69 -10.19
CA PHE A 116 16.24 11.43 -9.58
C PHE A 116 15.46 10.56 -8.60
N VAL A 117 14.95 11.20 -7.56
CA VAL A 117 13.97 10.61 -6.61
C VAL A 117 12.68 11.40 -6.72
N VAL A 118 11.57 10.69 -6.99
CA VAL A 118 10.22 11.25 -7.06
C VAL A 118 9.54 11.09 -5.71
N VAL A 119 9.12 12.20 -5.11
CA VAL A 119 8.53 12.29 -3.78
C VAL A 119 7.03 12.53 -3.86
N GLY A 120 6.24 11.73 -3.13
CA GLY A 120 4.78 11.83 -3.09
C GLY A 120 4.08 11.14 -4.27
N GLU A 121 2.99 11.74 -4.77
CA GLU A 121 2.24 11.23 -5.90
C GLU A 121 3.02 11.44 -7.21
N GLY A 122 3.42 10.33 -7.84
CA GLY A 122 4.40 10.34 -8.92
C GLY A 122 3.85 10.65 -10.31
N GLU A 123 2.53 10.62 -10.52
CA GLU A 123 1.91 10.63 -11.85
C GLU A 123 2.30 11.85 -12.67
N TYR A 124 2.09 13.06 -12.16
CA TYR A 124 2.41 14.29 -12.87
C TYR A 124 3.89 14.68 -12.74
N THR A 125 4.53 14.33 -11.62
CA THR A 125 5.98 14.57 -11.45
C THR A 125 6.78 13.78 -12.48
N MET A 126 6.44 12.50 -12.69
CA MET A 126 7.09 11.67 -13.72
C MET A 126 6.84 12.21 -15.14
N LEU A 127 5.61 12.63 -15.45
CA LEU A 127 5.30 13.19 -16.76
C LEU A 127 6.10 14.46 -17.04
N GLU A 128 6.14 15.37 -16.08
CA GLU A 128 6.88 16.63 -16.22
C GLU A 128 8.38 16.39 -16.33
N LEU A 129 8.93 15.48 -15.50
CA LEU A 129 10.34 15.11 -15.55
C LEU A 129 10.72 14.51 -16.92
N VAL A 130 9.92 13.55 -17.42
CA VAL A 130 10.18 12.90 -18.71
C VAL A 130 10.17 13.92 -19.86
N LYS A 131 9.20 14.84 -19.89
CA LYS A 131 9.15 15.93 -20.90
C LYS A 131 10.35 16.86 -20.81
N THR A 132 10.73 17.25 -19.59
CA THR A 132 11.89 18.13 -19.36
C THR A 132 13.20 17.46 -19.81
N LEU A 133 13.37 16.17 -19.52
CA LEU A 133 14.53 15.40 -19.96
C LEU A 133 14.56 15.21 -21.49
N GLU A 134 13.42 14.96 -22.11
CA GLU A 134 13.29 14.80 -23.56
C GLU A 134 13.67 16.08 -24.31
N ASN A 135 13.34 17.25 -23.74
CA ASN A 135 13.70 18.56 -24.27
C ASN A 135 15.14 19.01 -23.92
N GLY A 136 15.86 18.27 -23.10
CA GLY A 136 17.18 18.68 -22.59
C GLY A 136 17.13 19.88 -21.64
N GLU A 137 16.00 20.12 -20.98
CA GLU A 137 15.75 21.23 -20.07
C GLU A 137 16.20 20.92 -18.64
N ASN A 138 16.26 21.95 -17.78
CA ASN A 138 16.70 21.83 -16.40
C ASN A 138 15.53 21.38 -15.48
N PRO A 139 15.60 20.22 -14.77
CA PRO A 139 14.54 19.72 -13.92
C PRO A 139 14.42 20.43 -12.56
N SER A 140 15.27 21.41 -12.26
CA SER A 140 15.30 22.07 -10.93
C SER A 140 14.03 22.82 -10.56
N ASN A 141 13.14 23.09 -11.51
CA ASN A 141 11.86 23.77 -11.27
C ASN A 141 10.67 22.79 -11.10
N ILE A 142 10.90 21.49 -11.23
CA ILE A 142 9.85 20.48 -11.10
C ILE A 142 9.65 20.17 -9.63
N GLU A 143 8.46 20.43 -9.09
CA GLU A 143 8.12 20.08 -7.69
C GLU A 143 8.07 18.57 -7.47
N GLY A 144 8.48 18.13 -6.27
CA GLY A 144 8.45 16.72 -5.88
C GLY A 144 9.67 15.92 -6.33
N LEU A 145 10.81 16.57 -6.58
CA LEU A 145 12.08 15.91 -6.92
C LEU A 145 13.15 16.10 -5.87
N VAL A 146 13.97 15.06 -5.69
CA VAL A 146 15.25 15.12 -5.00
C VAL A 146 16.31 14.49 -5.89
N PHE A 147 17.43 15.18 -6.09
CA PHE A 147 18.53 14.72 -6.97
C PHE A 147 19.86 15.40 -6.61
N LYS A 148 20.97 14.92 -7.19
CA LYS A 148 22.27 15.56 -7.06
C LYS A 148 22.57 16.49 -8.23
N LYS A 149 23.04 17.71 -7.92
CA LYS A 149 23.57 18.67 -8.87
C LYS A 149 24.86 19.26 -8.31
N ASP A 150 25.92 19.20 -9.09
CA ASP A 150 27.26 19.71 -8.72
C ASP A 150 27.72 19.18 -7.34
N GLY A 151 27.47 17.89 -7.07
CA GLY A 151 27.81 17.21 -5.82
C GLY A 151 26.92 17.55 -4.62
N LYS A 152 25.95 18.44 -4.78
CA LYS A 152 25.00 18.84 -3.73
C LYS A 152 23.63 18.22 -3.95
N THR A 153 22.96 17.84 -2.87
CA THR A 153 21.56 17.42 -2.94
C THR A 153 20.65 18.62 -3.11
N VAL A 154 19.79 18.55 -4.12
CA VAL A 154 18.74 19.54 -4.42
C VAL A 154 17.40 18.91 -4.09
N GLU A 155 16.59 19.61 -3.30
CA GLU A 155 15.18 19.28 -3.03
C GLU A 155 14.33 20.42 -3.60
N THR A 156 13.45 20.09 -4.56
CA THR A 156 12.65 21.11 -5.27
C THR A 156 11.38 21.52 -4.53
N GLY A 157 11.15 20.96 -3.35
CA GLY A 157 9.94 21.18 -2.58
C GLY A 157 8.80 20.21 -2.95
N PRO A 158 7.77 20.12 -2.08
CA PRO A 158 6.68 19.17 -2.26
C PRO A 158 5.73 19.61 -3.37
N ARG A 159 5.35 18.68 -4.23
CA ARG A 159 4.26 18.89 -5.18
C ARG A 159 2.91 18.89 -4.46
N PRO A 160 1.97 19.78 -4.83
CA PRO A 160 0.59 19.71 -4.35
C PRO A 160 -0.07 18.37 -4.69
N LEU A 161 -0.84 17.83 -3.75
CA LEU A 161 -1.55 16.57 -3.93
C LEU A 161 -2.61 16.67 -5.04
N ILE A 162 -2.76 15.61 -5.83
CA ILE A 162 -3.73 15.55 -6.93
C ILE A 162 -5.15 15.64 -6.37
N THR A 163 -5.90 16.68 -6.70
CA THR A 163 -7.27 16.90 -6.20
C THR A 163 -8.35 16.32 -7.09
N GLY A 164 -8.14 16.29 -8.41
CA GLY A 164 -9.07 15.76 -9.40
C GLY A 164 -8.71 14.32 -9.79
N LEU A 165 -9.01 13.32 -8.92
CA LEU A 165 -8.64 11.93 -9.18
C LEU A 165 -9.34 11.32 -10.40
N ASP A 166 -10.52 11.84 -10.78
CA ASP A 166 -11.24 11.42 -11.99
C ASP A 166 -10.52 11.81 -13.29
N ASN A 167 -9.61 12.78 -13.23
CA ASN A 167 -8.81 13.20 -14.40
C ASN A 167 -7.63 12.24 -14.68
N LEU A 168 -7.32 11.35 -13.75
CA LEU A 168 -6.31 10.32 -13.98
C LEU A 168 -6.91 9.26 -14.91
N PRO A 169 -6.17 8.83 -15.95
CA PRO A 169 -6.59 7.68 -16.74
C PRO A 169 -6.63 6.43 -15.85
N PHE A 170 -7.44 5.44 -16.22
CA PHE A 170 -7.39 4.15 -15.52
C PHE A 170 -5.98 3.54 -15.61
N PRO A 171 -5.57 2.77 -14.59
CA PRO A 171 -4.26 2.12 -14.60
C PRO A 171 -4.05 1.31 -15.88
N ALA A 172 -2.84 1.38 -16.46
CA ALA A 172 -2.46 0.65 -17.67
C ALA A 172 -2.27 -0.85 -17.40
N ARG A 173 -3.35 -1.53 -17.01
CA ARG A 173 -3.32 -2.97 -16.66
C ARG A 173 -2.97 -3.88 -17.84
N ASP A 174 -3.16 -3.41 -19.06
CA ASP A 174 -2.73 -4.11 -20.29
C ASP A 174 -1.20 -4.20 -20.43
N LEU A 175 -0.44 -3.48 -19.60
CA LEU A 175 1.01 -3.60 -19.48
C LEU A 175 1.44 -4.56 -18.36
N LEU A 176 0.51 -5.21 -17.70
CA LEU A 176 0.74 -6.14 -16.59
C LEU A 176 0.26 -7.55 -16.96
N PRO A 177 0.87 -8.62 -16.43
CA PRO A 177 0.43 -9.99 -16.62
C PRO A 177 -0.79 -10.28 -15.73
N MET A 178 -1.96 -9.72 -16.10
CA MET A 178 -3.16 -9.69 -15.25
C MET A 178 -3.58 -11.07 -14.73
N GLU A 179 -3.40 -12.14 -15.51
CA GLU A 179 -3.76 -13.49 -15.07
C GLU A 179 -2.84 -14.04 -13.96
N ALA A 180 -1.62 -13.50 -13.83
CA ALA A 180 -0.70 -13.92 -12.77
C ALA A 180 -1.11 -13.43 -11.37
N TYR A 181 -2.02 -12.45 -11.29
CA TYR A 181 -2.54 -11.94 -10.02
C TYR A 181 -3.77 -12.69 -9.51
N ASN A 182 -4.26 -13.70 -10.24
CA ASN A 182 -5.44 -14.48 -9.88
C ASN A 182 -6.64 -13.56 -9.51
N ASP A 183 -7.28 -13.80 -8.38
CA ASP A 183 -8.41 -13.01 -7.91
C ASP A 183 -8.04 -11.55 -7.54
N ASN A 184 -6.77 -11.27 -7.30
CA ASN A 184 -6.29 -9.92 -6.99
C ASN A 184 -6.24 -8.98 -8.21
N LYS A 185 -6.43 -9.50 -9.44
CA LYS A 185 -6.51 -8.70 -10.66
C LYS A 185 -7.61 -7.62 -10.62
N GLY A 186 -8.63 -7.81 -9.79
CA GLY A 186 -9.71 -6.85 -9.54
C GLY A 186 -9.39 -5.73 -8.55
N ALA A 187 -8.13 -5.52 -8.19
CA ALA A 187 -7.71 -4.46 -7.28
C ALA A 187 -7.97 -3.05 -7.85
N ILE A 188 -8.58 -2.17 -7.04
CA ILE A 188 -8.82 -0.76 -7.39
C ILE A 188 -8.50 0.18 -6.24
N LEU A 189 -8.16 1.43 -6.60
CA LEU A 189 -8.05 2.57 -5.68
C LEU A 189 -9.13 3.59 -6.02
N THR A 190 -10.01 3.85 -5.06
CA THR A 190 -11.16 4.76 -5.26
C THR A 190 -10.99 6.09 -4.55
N SER A 191 -10.09 6.15 -3.57
CA SER A 191 -9.75 7.35 -2.81
C SER A 191 -8.31 7.32 -2.33
N ARG A 192 -7.79 8.48 -1.91
CA ARG A 192 -6.44 8.68 -1.35
C ARG A 192 -6.50 9.60 -0.15
N GLY A 193 -5.64 9.31 0.84
CA GLY A 193 -5.49 10.09 2.05
C GLY A 193 -6.47 9.73 3.16
N CYS A 194 -5.98 9.81 4.40
CA CYS A 194 -6.70 9.41 5.59
C CYS A 194 -6.58 10.52 6.66
N PRO A 195 -7.69 11.01 7.24
CA PRO A 195 -7.65 12.13 8.21
C PRO A 195 -7.21 11.71 9.61
N PHE A 196 -7.07 10.41 9.87
CA PHE A 196 -6.73 9.88 11.19
C PHE A 196 -5.24 10.00 11.50
N ASN A 197 -4.89 9.91 12.81
CA ASN A 197 -3.55 10.12 13.32
C ASN A 197 -2.97 8.88 14.01
N CYS A 198 -3.28 7.68 13.52
CA CYS A 198 -2.70 6.46 14.06
C CYS A 198 -1.17 6.54 14.00
N ILE A 199 -0.50 6.33 15.13
CA ILE A 199 0.94 6.60 15.25
C ILE A 199 1.83 5.71 14.38
N PHE A 200 1.33 4.55 13.99
CA PHE A 200 2.05 3.55 13.19
C PHE A 200 1.89 3.75 11.67
N CYS A 201 0.88 4.53 11.25
CA CYS A 201 0.52 4.65 9.84
C CYS A 201 1.36 5.71 9.13
N ASN A 202 1.94 5.35 7.99
CA ASN A 202 2.72 6.23 7.12
C ASN A 202 1.93 6.83 5.95
N SER A 203 0.66 6.44 5.75
CA SER A 203 -0.16 6.89 4.62
C SER A 203 -0.25 8.43 4.52
N HIS A 204 -0.37 9.12 5.67
CA HIS A 204 -0.44 10.58 5.69
C HIS A 204 0.88 11.27 5.28
N LEU A 205 2.01 10.58 5.35
CA LEU A 205 3.31 11.11 4.90
C LEU A 205 3.40 11.11 3.36
N ILE A 206 2.59 10.29 2.69
CA ILE A 206 2.60 10.10 1.23
C ILE A 206 1.40 10.81 0.59
N PHE A 207 0.18 10.48 1.07
CA PHE A 207 -1.08 10.95 0.49
C PHE A 207 -1.73 12.13 1.24
N GLY A 208 -1.10 12.57 2.34
CA GLY A 208 -1.64 13.64 3.20
C GLY A 208 -2.86 13.20 4.01
N LYS A 209 -3.36 14.13 4.82
CA LYS A 209 -4.54 13.91 5.69
C LYS A 209 -5.86 14.25 5.03
N LYS A 210 -5.83 14.96 3.89
CA LYS A 210 -7.05 15.34 3.18
C LYS A 210 -7.56 14.15 2.37
N PHE A 211 -8.76 13.70 2.69
CA PHE A 211 -9.46 12.69 1.91
C PHE A 211 -9.83 13.24 0.53
N ARG A 212 -9.42 12.56 -0.52
CA ARG A 212 -9.68 12.87 -1.93
C ARG A 212 -10.22 11.61 -2.59
N ALA A 213 -11.32 11.72 -3.29
CA ALA A 213 -12.00 10.57 -3.83
C ALA A 213 -12.39 10.77 -5.29
N ARG A 214 -12.44 9.67 -6.01
CA ARG A 214 -13.04 9.57 -7.34
C ARG A 214 -14.56 9.62 -7.21
N SER A 215 -15.24 10.10 -8.22
CA SER A 215 -16.71 10.09 -8.28
C SER A 215 -17.24 8.64 -8.32
N PRO A 216 -18.46 8.39 -7.84
CA PRO A 216 -19.11 7.09 -7.93
C PRO A 216 -19.12 6.54 -9.35
N LYS A 217 -19.51 7.39 -10.32
CA LYS A 217 -19.52 7.02 -11.74
C LYS A 217 -18.15 6.56 -12.23
N ASN A 218 -17.09 7.33 -11.95
CA ASN A 218 -15.74 7.00 -12.40
C ASN A 218 -15.23 5.69 -11.78
N VAL A 219 -15.56 5.40 -10.52
CA VAL A 219 -15.23 4.12 -9.86
C VAL A 219 -15.94 2.97 -10.56
N VAL A 220 -17.24 3.08 -10.82
CA VAL A 220 -18.02 1.99 -11.42
C VAL A 220 -17.69 1.84 -12.90
N ASP A 221 -17.30 2.90 -13.61
CA ASP A 221 -16.75 2.82 -14.97
C ASP A 221 -15.50 1.93 -15.02
N GLU A 222 -14.59 2.04 -14.03
CA GLU A 222 -13.41 1.17 -13.93
C GLU A 222 -13.79 -0.27 -13.57
N ILE A 223 -14.73 -0.47 -12.64
CA ILE A 223 -15.24 -1.81 -12.31
C ILE A 223 -15.81 -2.49 -13.54
N GLU A 224 -16.67 -1.81 -14.29
CA GLU A 224 -17.26 -2.33 -15.52
C GLU A 224 -16.20 -2.65 -16.59
N HIS A 225 -15.18 -1.80 -16.70
CA HIS A 225 -14.04 -2.06 -17.59
C HIS A 225 -13.28 -3.33 -17.18
N LEU A 226 -13.03 -3.54 -15.87
CA LEU A 226 -12.38 -4.74 -15.36
C LEU A 226 -13.18 -6.02 -15.64
N VAL A 227 -14.49 -5.97 -15.39
CA VAL A 227 -15.39 -7.09 -15.70
C VAL A 227 -15.37 -7.43 -17.18
N LYS A 228 -15.57 -6.44 -18.06
CA LYS A 228 -15.69 -6.65 -19.51
C LYS A 228 -14.36 -7.07 -20.17
N LYS A 229 -13.25 -6.46 -19.76
CA LYS A 229 -11.96 -6.66 -20.44
C LYS A 229 -11.12 -7.78 -19.84
N TYR A 230 -11.16 -7.95 -18.52
CA TYR A 230 -10.30 -8.88 -17.80
C TYR A 230 -11.05 -10.02 -17.11
N ASN A 231 -12.37 -10.11 -17.35
CA ASN A 231 -13.24 -11.14 -16.75
C ASN A 231 -13.09 -11.21 -15.21
N VAL A 232 -13.04 -10.03 -14.56
CA VAL A 232 -12.92 -9.93 -13.10
C VAL A 232 -14.26 -10.27 -12.47
N GLN A 233 -14.26 -11.17 -11.50
CA GLN A 233 -15.45 -11.57 -10.72
C GLN A 233 -15.48 -10.94 -9.33
N VAL A 234 -14.31 -10.56 -8.81
CA VAL A 234 -14.15 -9.98 -7.48
C VAL A 234 -13.38 -8.66 -7.56
N ILE A 235 -13.94 -7.61 -6.98
CA ILE A 235 -13.28 -6.31 -6.83
C ILE A 235 -12.71 -6.20 -5.42
N ARG A 236 -11.43 -5.83 -5.33
CA ARG A 236 -10.71 -5.60 -4.08
C ARG A 236 -10.39 -4.13 -3.91
N ILE A 237 -11.03 -3.48 -2.95
CA ILE A 237 -10.85 -2.06 -2.69
C ILE A 237 -9.66 -1.87 -1.76
N LEU A 238 -8.62 -1.18 -2.25
CA LEU A 238 -7.34 -0.96 -1.55
C LEU A 238 -7.23 0.44 -0.92
N ASP A 239 -8.33 1.13 -0.74
CA ASP A 239 -8.36 2.48 -0.16
C ASP A 239 -7.88 2.48 1.30
N ASP A 240 -7.20 3.53 1.73
CA ASP A 240 -6.91 3.77 3.16
C ASP A 240 -8.20 3.92 3.99
N MET A 241 -9.27 4.51 3.40
CA MET A 241 -10.53 4.81 4.10
C MET A 241 -11.74 4.89 3.15
N PHE A 242 -12.15 3.77 2.57
CA PHE A 242 -13.28 3.72 1.63
C PHE A 242 -14.58 4.27 2.22
N THR A 243 -14.91 3.90 3.47
CA THR A 243 -16.18 4.22 4.13
C THR A 243 -16.23 5.61 4.79
N LEU A 244 -15.19 6.45 4.60
CA LEU A 244 -15.14 7.76 5.23
C LEU A 244 -16.29 8.68 4.80
N ASN A 245 -16.67 8.64 3.53
CA ASN A 245 -17.80 9.39 2.99
C ASN A 245 -18.96 8.43 2.71
N ARG A 246 -19.87 8.28 3.70
CA ARG A 246 -21.05 7.41 3.65
C ARG A 246 -21.91 7.62 2.40
N LYS A 247 -22.21 8.88 2.07
CA LYS A 247 -23.05 9.22 0.91
C LYS A 247 -22.44 8.70 -0.38
N ARG A 248 -21.12 8.90 -0.57
CA ARG A 248 -20.39 8.39 -1.74
C ARG A 248 -20.44 6.86 -1.84
N VAL A 249 -20.31 6.14 -0.72
CA VAL A 249 -20.39 4.67 -0.73
C VAL A 249 -21.77 4.21 -1.18
N ILE A 250 -22.84 4.82 -0.68
CA ILE A 250 -24.21 4.54 -1.13
C ILE A 250 -24.36 4.80 -2.63
N GLU A 251 -23.87 5.94 -3.13
CA GLU A 251 -23.91 6.28 -4.55
C GLU A 251 -23.12 5.28 -5.43
N ILE A 252 -22.00 4.72 -4.94
CA ILE A 252 -21.26 3.65 -5.63
C ILE A 252 -22.13 2.37 -5.66
N CYS A 253 -22.74 1.99 -4.54
CA CYS A 253 -23.61 0.83 -4.47
C CYS A 253 -24.80 0.96 -5.42
N ASP A 254 -25.47 2.13 -5.43
CA ASP A 254 -26.57 2.41 -6.35
C ASP A 254 -26.14 2.31 -7.81
N GLU A 255 -24.96 2.83 -8.15
CA GLU A 255 -24.45 2.77 -9.52
C GLU A 255 -24.13 1.32 -9.94
N ILE A 256 -23.57 0.49 -9.06
CA ILE A 256 -23.35 -0.95 -9.29
C ILE A 256 -24.68 -1.65 -9.60
N LEU A 257 -25.69 -1.43 -8.74
CA LEU A 257 -27.01 -2.04 -8.88
C LEU A 257 -27.73 -1.55 -10.16
N ASN A 258 -27.73 -0.24 -10.42
CA ASN A 258 -28.38 0.35 -11.59
C ASN A 258 -27.80 -0.15 -12.92
N ARG A 259 -26.47 -0.48 -12.95
CA ARG A 259 -25.84 -1.09 -14.14
C ARG A 259 -26.02 -2.60 -14.20
N GLY A 260 -26.62 -3.23 -13.21
CA GLY A 260 -26.80 -4.68 -13.15
C GLY A 260 -25.47 -5.45 -13.14
N LEU A 261 -24.42 -4.89 -12.53
CA LEU A 261 -23.12 -5.54 -12.42
C LEU A 261 -23.19 -6.64 -11.36
N ASN A 262 -23.15 -7.88 -11.81
CA ASN A 262 -23.11 -9.06 -10.91
C ASN A 262 -21.66 -9.37 -10.53
N ILE A 263 -21.15 -8.71 -9.49
CA ILE A 263 -19.78 -8.83 -8.99
C ILE A 263 -19.77 -8.99 -7.48
N GLY A 264 -18.82 -9.76 -6.96
CA GLY A 264 -18.44 -9.72 -5.56
C GLY A 264 -17.41 -8.62 -5.31
N TRP A 265 -17.45 -7.98 -4.15
CA TRP A 265 -16.39 -7.05 -3.76
C TRP A 265 -16.13 -7.04 -2.25
N GLU A 266 -14.91 -6.65 -1.89
CA GLU A 266 -14.45 -6.65 -0.50
C GLU A 266 -13.60 -5.43 -0.16
N LEU A 267 -13.55 -5.09 1.13
CA LEU A 267 -12.65 -4.10 1.70
C LEU A 267 -11.43 -4.81 2.30
N THR A 268 -10.41 -4.98 1.48
CA THR A 268 -9.20 -5.76 1.82
C THR A 268 -8.25 -5.02 2.77
N ASN A 269 -8.16 -3.70 2.62
CA ASN A 269 -7.14 -2.89 3.32
C ASN A 269 -7.58 -2.43 4.73
N GLY A 270 -8.73 -2.92 5.16
CA GLY A 270 -9.33 -2.57 6.43
C GLY A 270 -10.09 -1.24 6.42
N THR A 271 -11.17 -1.20 7.17
CA THR A 271 -11.91 0.04 7.43
C THR A 271 -12.10 0.24 8.93
N ARG A 272 -12.51 1.43 9.33
CA ARG A 272 -12.77 1.74 10.74
C ARG A 272 -14.23 1.43 11.09
N VAL A 273 -14.42 0.78 12.24
CA VAL A 273 -15.75 0.44 12.76
C VAL A 273 -16.63 1.67 13.05
N ASP A 274 -16.03 2.84 13.30
CA ASP A 274 -16.77 4.09 13.54
C ASP A 274 -17.20 4.81 12.25
N LYS A 275 -16.96 4.20 11.09
CA LYS A 275 -17.32 4.75 9.76
C LYS A 275 -18.30 3.87 9.00
N VAL A 276 -18.96 2.97 9.69
CA VAL A 276 -20.05 2.15 9.17
C VAL A 276 -21.23 2.14 10.14
N ASP A 277 -22.42 2.00 9.61
CA ASP A 277 -23.67 1.75 10.34
C ASP A 277 -24.42 0.59 9.68
N LYS A 278 -25.47 0.10 10.32
CA LYS A 278 -26.18 -1.10 9.85
C LYS A 278 -26.80 -0.88 8.46
N GLU A 279 -27.42 0.27 8.22
CA GLU A 279 -28.03 0.62 6.92
C GLU A 279 -27.00 0.68 5.79
N LEU A 280 -25.79 1.24 6.06
CA LEU A 280 -24.69 1.26 5.09
C LEU A 280 -24.22 -0.16 4.77
N LEU A 281 -24.07 -1.03 5.78
CA LEU A 281 -23.67 -2.42 5.59
C LEU A 281 -24.71 -3.21 4.79
N GLU A 282 -26.01 -3.02 5.05
CA GLU A 282 -27.10 -3.61 4.28
C GLU A 282 -27.02 -3.18 2.81
N LYS A 283 -26.79 -1.88 2.55
CA LYS A 283 -26.66 -1.35 1.19
C LYS A 283 -25.41 -1.87 0.46
N MET A 284 -24.30 -2.00 1.17
CA MET A 284 -23.08 -2.59 0.63
C MET A 284 -23.29 -4.06 0.26
N HIS A 285 -23.95 -4.82 1.13
CA HIS A 285 -24.26 -6.23 0.88
C HIS A 285 -25.20 -6.40 -0.33
N GLU A 286 -26.25 -5.59 -0.43
CA GLU A 286 -27.15 -5.55 -1.59
C GLU A 286 -26.37 -5.36 -2.91
N ALA A 287 -25.33 -4.53 -2.89
CA ALA A 287 -24.47 -4.24 -4.04
C ALA A 287 -23.32 -5.26 -4.24
N GLY A 288 -23.35 -6.40 -3.52
CA GLY A 288 -22.39 -7.50 -3.69
C GLY A 288 -21.16 -7.46 -2.77
N CYS A 289 -21.13 -6.60 -1.72
CA CYS A 289 -20.07 -6.67 -0.71
C CYS A 289 -20.21 -7.97 0.09
N TYR A 290 -19.23 -8.83 -0.01
CA TYR A 290 -19.28 -10.13 0.68
C TYR A 290 -18.29 -10.25 1.85
N ARG A 291 -17.25 -9.37 1.93
CA ARG A 291 -16.23 -9.40 2.99
C ARG A 291 -15.74 -8.02 3.36
N ILE A 292 -15.56 -7.80 4.66
CA ILE A 292 -14.99 -6.55 5.19
C ILE A 292 -13.96 -6.89 6.26
N TYR A 293 -12.76 -6.30 6.12
CA TYR A 293 -11.76 -6.30 7.19
C TYR A 293 -11.87 -5.01 8.00
N TYR A 294 -11.82 -5.13 9.32
CA TYR A 294 -11.78 -4.00 10.25
C TYR A 294 -10.40 -3.86 10.89
N GLY A 295 -9.83 -2.67 10.86
CA GLY A 295 -8.62 -2.34 11.61
C GLY A 295 -8.95 -2.17 13.09
N ILE A 296 -8.86 -3.24 13.87
CA ILE A 296 -9.18 -3.28 15.30
C ILE A 296 -7.92 -2.98 16.13
N GLU A 297 -6.79 -3.49 15.72
CA GLU A 297 -5.43 -3.37 16.22
C GLU A 297 -5.22 -4.02 17.60
N SER A 298 -6.11 -3.85 18.59
CA SER A 298 -5.95 -4.43 19.93
C SER A 298 -7.29 -4.55 20.66
N GLY A 299 -7.41 -5.56 21.52
CA GLY A 299 -8.49 -5.68 22.50
C GLY A 299 -8.27 -4.89 23.78
N SER A 300 -7.14 -4.21 23.92
CA SER A 300 -6.81 -3.39 25.09
C SER A 300 -7.06 -1.91 24.86
N LYS A 301 -7.91 -1.31 25.72
CA LYS A 301 -8.15 0.16 25.69
C LYS A 301 -6.87 0.97 25.90
N LYS A 302 -5.93 0.45 26.71
CA LYS A 302 -4.63 1.09 26.95
C LYS A 302 -3.81 1.16 25.66
N VAL A 303 -3.71 0.04 24.95
CA VAL A 303 -2.95 -0.05 23.70
C VAL A 303 -3.61 0.79 22.60
N LEU A 304 -4.93 0.70 22.42
CA LEU A 304 -5.67 1.53 21.44
C LEU A 304 -5.44 3.04 21.66
N LYS A 305 -5.40 3.49 22.91
CA LYS A 305 -5.08 4.89 23.26
C LYS A 305 -3.64 5.25 22.86
N MET A 306 -2.68 4.36 23.11
CA MET A 306 -1.27 4.57 22.72
C MET A 306 -1.11 4.62 21.19
N LEU A 307 -1.83 3.78 20.47
CA LEU A 307 -1.86 3.76 19.01
C LEU A 307 -2.62 4.95 18.39
N ARG A 308 -3.33 5.75 19.19
CA ARG A 308 -4.26 6.81 18.72
C ARG A 308 -5.30 6.27 17.73
N LYS A 309 -5.78 5.05 18.00
CA LYS A 309 -6.78 4.44 17.13
C LYS A 309 -8.19 5.01 17.34
N ASP A 310 -8.49 5.53 18.55
CA ASP A 310 -9.74 6.22 18.92
C ASP A 310 -11.01 5.47 18.56
N ILE A 311 -11.02 4.13 18.68
CA ILE A 311 -12.21 3.28 18.55
C ILE A 311 -12.61 2.72 19.92
N LYS A 312 -13.88 2.36 20.07
CA LYS A 312 -14.42 1.77 21.30
C LYS A 312 -14.68 0.27 21.08
N LEU A 313 -14.24 -0.59 22.01
CA LEU A 313 -14.42 -2.03 21.92
C LEU A 313 -15.91 -2.42 21.81
N ASP A 314 -16.82 -1.74 22.51
CA ASP A 314 -18.25 -1.99 22.40
C ASP A 314 -18.82 -1.64 21.01
N GLN A 315 -18.23 -0.66 20.35
CA GLN A 315 -18.56 -0.33 18.96
C GLN A 315 -18.05 -1.42 18.02
N VAL A 316 -16.86 -1.96 18.24
CA VAL A 316 -16.33 -3.10 17.48
C VAL A 316 -17.29 -4.30 17.60
N ARG A 317 -17.67 -4.69 18.83
CA ARG A 317 -18.63 -5.78 19.07
C ARG A 317 -19.93 -5.61 18.28
N ARG A 318 -20.49 -4.42 18.37
CA ARG A 318 -21.76 -4.11 17.73
C ARG A 318 -21.65 -4.16 16.20
N VAL A 319 -20.60 -3.58 15.64
CA VAL A 319 -20.42 -3.53 14.18
C VAL A 319 -20.11 -4.93 13.63
N VAL A 320 -19.23 -5.69 14.26
CA VAL A 320 -18.96 -7.08 13.87
C VAL A 320 -20.24 -7.91 13.89
N LYS A 321 -21.06 -7.77 14.93
CA LYS A 321 -22.36 -8.46 15.02
C LYS A 321 -23.29 -8.06 13.85
N TRP A 322 -23.44 -6.78 13.56
CA TRP A 322 -24.27 -6.32 12.44
C TRP A 322 -23.77 -6.86 11.10
N THR A 323 -22.46 -6.81 10.86
CA THR A 323 -21.86 -7.29 9.61
C THR A 323 -22.13 -8.76 9.38
N LYS A 324 -21.98 -9.60 10.43
CA LYS A 324 -22.31 -11.05 10.37
C LYS A 324 -23.79 -11.31 10.20
N GLU A 325 -24.67 -10.61 10.92
CA GLU A 325 -26.13 -10.75 10.81
C GLU A 325 -26.65 -10.42 9.39
N ILE A 326 -25.96 -9.53 8.67
CA ILE A 326 -26.31 -9.16 7.29
C ILE A 326 -25.83 -10.21 6.28
N GLY A 327 -24.87 -11.07 6.68
CA GLY A 327 -24.29 -12.10 5.81
C GLY A 327 -22.98 -11.69 5.13
N ILE A 328 -22.30 -10.65 5.63
CA ILE A 328 -20.96 -10.25 5.18
C ILE A 328 -19.92 -10.95 6.05
N GLU A 329 -18.93 -11.58 5.43
CA GLU A 329 -17.77 -12.16 6.15
C GLU A 329 -16.94 -11.05 6.81
N VAL A 330 -16.48 -11.31 8.04
CA VAL A 330 -15.77 -10.31 8.85
C VAL A 330 -14.34 -10.75 9.14
N GLY A 331 -13.39 -9.94 8.64
CA GLY A 331 -11.99 -10.03 9.04
C GLY A 331 -11.62 -8.96 10.07
N GLY A 332 -10.60 -9.23 10.89
CA GLY A 332 -10.04 -8.28 11.83
C GLY A 332 -8.53 -8.21 11.75
N PHE A 333 -7.97 -7.00 11.59
CA PHE A 333 -6.54 -6.76 11.71
C PHE A 333 -6.19 -6.44 13.17
N PHE A 334 -5.19 -7.15 13.68
CA PHE A 334 -4.61 -6.93 15.01
C PHE A 334 -3.10 -6.74 14.89
N MET A 335 -2.58 -5.80 15.64
CA MET A 335 -1.16 -5.49 15.69
C MET A 335 -0.56 -5.99 17.00
N ILE A 336 0.47 -6.81 16.92
CA ILE A 336 1.15 -7.40 18.09
C ILE A 336 2.50 -6.72 18.31
N GLY A 337 2.81 -6.40 19.56
CA GLY A 337 4.08 -5.81 19.99
C GLY A 337 4.12 -4.29 19.92
N GLY A 338 2.95 -3.63 19.82
CA GLY A 338 2.83 -2.17 19.71
C GLY A 338 3.17 -1.40 20.99
N PRO A 339 3.19 -0.06 20.93
CA PRO A 339 3.40 0.80 22.08
C PRO A 339 2.42 0.54 23.23
N GLY A 340 2.95 0.37 24.43
CA GLY A 340 2.18 0.13 25.65
C GLY A 340 1.67 -1.30 25.82
N GLU A 341 2.03 -2.21 24.90
CA GLU A 341 1.66 -3.61 25.00
C GLU A 341 2.48 -4.35 26.06
N THR A 342 1.84 -5.26 26.75
CA THR A 342 2.38 -6.16 27.79
C THR A 342 1.70 -7.51 27.65
N ILE A 343 2.16 -8.51 28.39
CA ILE A 343 1.50 -9.83 28.42
C ILE A 343 0.03 -9.73 28.84
N GLU A 344 -0.29 -8.86 29.80
CA GLU A 344 -1.67 -8.67 30.27
C GLU A 344 -2.55 -8.08 29.18
N THR A 345 -2.07 -7.06 28.44
CA THR A 345 -2.84 -6.43 27.36
C THR A 345 -2.96 -7.36 26.14
N LEU A 346 -2.00 -8.25 25.93
CA LEU A 346 -2.11 -9.29 24.91
C LEU A 346 -3.18 -10.33 25.27
N LYS A 347 -3.29 -10.74 26.54
CA LYS A 347 -4.40 -11.59 27.01
C LYS A 347 -5.76 -10.90 26.84
N GLU A 348 -5.84 -9.56 27.05
CA GLU A 348 -7.05 -8.78 26.74
C GLU A 348 -7.38 -8.89 25.22
N THR A 349 -6.37 -8.76 24.37
CA THR A 349 -6.53 -8.83 22.91
C THR A 349 -6.94 -10.24 22.48
N GLU A 350 -6.29 -11.28 22.98
CA GLU A 350 -6.63 -12.69 22.72
C GLU A 350 -8.06 -12.99 23.09
N LYS A 351 -8.47 -12.65 24.33
CA LYS A 351 -9.87 -12.82 24.78
C LYS A 351 -10.86 -12.08 23.90
N PHE A 352 -10.47 -10.88 23.40
CA PHE A 352 -11.33 -10.09 22.54
C PHE A 352 -11.49 -10.71 21.15
N ILE A 353 -10.42 -11.29 20.58
CA ILE A 353 -10.47 -12.05 19.32
C ILE A 353 -11.47 -13.23 19.47
N GLU A 354 -11.35 -14.00 20.55
CA GLU A 354 -12.26 -15.12 20.83
C GLU A 354 -13.71 -14.67 20.99
N GLU A 355 -13.94 -13.56 21.69
CA GLU A 355 -15.27 -12.99 21.89
C GLU A 355 -15.93 -12.52 20.57
N LEU A 356 -15.16 -11.95 19.67
CA LEU A 356 -15.66 -11.43 18.40
C LEU A 356 -16.04 -12.55 17.42
N ASN A 357 -15.46 -13.73 17.56
CA ASN A 357 -15.71 -14.88 16.69
C ASN A 357 -15.66 -14.48 15.20
N LEU A 358 -14.54 -13.88 14.78
CA LEU A 358 -14.32 -13.38 13.42
C LEU A 358 -14.20 -14.57 12.44
N ASP A 359 -14.54 -14.33 11.17
CA ASP A 359 -14.33 -15.31 10.11
C ASP A 359 -12.85 -15.39 9.71
N TYR A 360 -12.15 -14.24 9.80
CA TYR A 360 -10.70 -14.13 9.51
C TYR A 360 -10.02 -13.27 10.56
N VAL A 361 -8.87 -13.72 11.04
CA VAL A 361 -7.99 -12.96 11.96
C VAL A 361 -6.66 -12.78 11.31
N HIS A 362 -6.28 -11.52 11.05
CA HIS A 362 -4.96 -11.20 10.54
C HIS A 362 -4.12 -10.54 11.61
N LEU A 363 -2.98 -11.17 11.95
CA LEU A 363 -2.02 -10.66 12.92
C LEU A 363 -0.82 -10.05 12.21
N SER A 364 -0.51 -8.81 12.53
CA SER A 364 0.66 -8.12 12.02
C SER A 364 1.66 -7.80 13.12
N ILE A 365 2.94 -7.85 12.79
CA ILE A 365 4.03 -7.38 13.65
C ILE A 365 3.99 -5.84 13.68
N ALA A 366 3.98 -5.26 14.88
CA ALA A 366 4.07 -3.81 15.05
C ALA A 366 5.39 -3.29 14.48
N THR A 367 5.31 -2.61 13.34
CA THR A 367 6.47 -2.15 12.59
C THR A 367 6.58 -0.62 12.67
N PRO A 368 7.64 -0.08 13.31
CA PRO A 368 7.88 1.35 13.38
C PRO A 368 8.50 1.86 12.07
N TYR A 369 7.66 2.26 11.11
CA TYR A 369 8.14 2.81 9.85
C TYR A 369 8.85 4.16 10.05
N PRO A 370 9.89 4.45 9.27
CA PRO A 370 10.61 5.72 9.36
C PRO A 370 9.70 6.95 9.31
N ARG A 371 10.05 7.98 10.08
CA ARG A 371 9.33 9.27 10.23
C ARG A 371 7.90 9.17 10.77
N THR A 372 7.41 7.99 11.17
CA THR A 372 6.14 7.87 11.90
C THR A 372 6.31 8.28 13.36
N ASP A 373 5.19 8.62 14.01
CA ASP A 373 5.21 8.87 15.46
C ASP A 373 5.60 7.61 16.25
N PHE A 374 5.35 6.42 15.69
CA PHE A 374 5.78 5.15 16.27
C PHE A 374 7.32 4.99 16.22
N TRP A 375 7.95 5.37 15.12
CA TRP A 375 9.42 5.40 15.03
C TRP A 375 10.02 6.28 16.11
N ASN A 376 9.49 7.50 16.27
CA ASN A 376 9.93 8.45 17.29
C ASN A 376 9.67 7.93 18.71
N TRP A 377 8.57 7.21 18.91
CA TRP A 377 8.27 6.58 20.19
C TRP A 377 9.30 5.50 20.54
N VAL A 378 9.72 4.66 19.57
CA VAL A 378 10.76 3.64 19.78
C VAL A 378 12.08 4.28 20.19
N LEU A 379 12.53 5.34 19.49
CA LEU A 379 13.76 6.07 19.83
C LEU A 379 13.75 6.61 21.26
N LYS A 380 12.57 6.95 21.80
CA LYS A 380 12.42 7.50 23.14
C LYS A 380 12.26 6.42 24.23
N ASN A 381 11.59 5.31 23.94
CA ASN A 381 11.12 4.36 24.95
C ASN A 381 11.77 2.96 24.82
N GLY A 382 12.55 2.72 23.79
CA GLY A 382 13.19 1.45 23.52
C GLY A 382 14.43 1.61 22.67
N ARG A 383 14.77 0.56 21.91
CA ARG A 383 15.86 0.59 20.94
C ARG A 383 15.51 -0.26 19.73
N PHE A 384 16.05 0.09 18.58
CA PHE A 384 16.06 -0.79 17.41
C PHE A 384 17.07 -1.92 17.63
N VAL A 385 16.66 -3.15 17.29
CA VAL A 385 17.51 -4.34 17.34
C VAL A 385 18.20 -4.59 15.99
N THR A 386 17.70 -3.96 14.93
CA THR A 386 18.28 -3.98 13.59
C THR A 386 17.98 -2.70 12.83
N ASN A 387 18.86 -2.32 11.90
CA ASN A 387 18.66 -1.24 10.93
C ASN A 387 18.39 -1.81 9.52
N ASP A 388 18.23 -3.11 9.38
CA ASP A 388 17.94 -3.76 8.10
C ASP A 388 16.46 -3.68 7.78
N TYR A 389 16.10 -2.82 6.84
CA TYR A 389 14.71 -2.64 6.39
C TYR A 389 14.08 -3.91 5.80
N SER A 390 14.85 -4.86 5.30
CA SER A 390 14.31 -6.13 4.77
C SER A 390 13.67 -7.03 5.84
N LYS A 391 13.95 -6.74 7.12
CA LYS A 391 13.38 -7.45 8.28
C LYS A 391 12.07 -6.85 8.79
N PHE A 392 11.75 -5.62 8.35
CA PHE A 392 10.50 -4.96 8.72
C PHE A 392 9.31 -5.79 8.24
N GLU A 393 8.23 -5.82 9.00
CA GLU A 393 7.03 -6.65 8.80
C GLU A 393 7.22 -8.17 9.01
N LYS A 394 8.45 -8.67 9.03
CA LYS A 394 8.78 -10.09 9.20
C LYS A 394 9.23 -10.45 10.60
N GLU A 395 9.92 -9.52 11.24
CA GLU A 395 10.47 -9.68 12.58
C GLU A 395 10.17 -8.41 13.40
N PHE A 396 10.18 -8.52 14.72
CA PHE A 396 10.23 -7.32 15.56
C PHE A 396 11.59 -6.67 15.43
N VAL A 397 11.62 -5.47 14.93
CA VAL A 397 12.85 -4.69 14.68
C VAL A 397 13.23 -3.79 15.85
N PHE A 398 12.46 -3.83 16.92
CA PHE A 398 12.69 -3.03 18.13
C PHE A 398 12.29 -3.80 19.41
N GLU A 399 12.77 -3.32 20.54
CA GLU A 399 12.38 -3.79 21.86
C GLU A 399 12.23 -2.64 22.85
N THR A 400 11.59 -2.92 23.97
CA THR A 400 11.47 -2.02 25.12
C THR A 400 11.91 -2.74 26.39
N PRO A 401 12.31 -2.03 27.46
CA PRO A 401 12.74 -2.68 28.71
C PRO A 401 11.69 -3.65 29.29
N ASP A 402 10.40 -3.28 29.16
CA ASP A 402 9.29 -4.06 29.72
C ASP A 402 8.81 -5.19 28.78
N PHE A 403 9.26 -5.20 27.53
CA PHE A 403 8.83 -6.19 26.53
C PHE A 403 9.97 -6.48 25.54
N PRO A 404 10.89 -7.41 25.89
CA PRO A 404 12.03 -7.78 25.06
C PRO A 404 11.62 -8.42 23.73
N TRP A 405 12.49 -8.29 22.72
CA TRP A 405 12.30 -8.79 21.37
C TRP A 405 11.95 -10.29 21.34
N GLU A 406 12.71 -11.13 22.03
CA GLU A 406 12.50 -12.59 22.06
C GLU A 406 11.12 -12.98 22.60
N GLN A 407 10.62 -12.25 23.60
CA GLN A 407 9.31 -12.49 24.18
C GLN A 407 8.19 -12.11 23.21
N ARG A 408 8.36 -11.00 22.48
CA ARG A 408 7.42 -10.56 21.43
C ARG A 408 7.29 -11.61 20.34
N MET A 409 8.43 -12.14 19.85
CA MET A 409 8.46 -13.18 18.82
C MET A 409 7.71 -14.45 19.26
N LYS A 410 8.04 -14.99 20.42
CA LYS A 410 7.38 -16.19 20.95
C LYS A 410 5.86 -16.05 21.06
N ILE A 411 5.39 -14.88 21.51
CA ILE A 411 3.96 -14.64 21.66
C ILE A 411 3.31 -14.45 20.29
N PHE A 412 3.97 -13.74 19.37
CA PHE A 412 3.46 -13.58 18.00
C PHE A 412 3.32 -14.95 17.31
N GLU A 413 4.34 -15.78 17.36
CA GLU A 413 4.33 -17.14 16.80
C GLU A 413 3.18 -17.97 17.38
N TYR A 414 3.00 -17.97 18.71
CA TYR A 414 1.90 -18.65 19.37
C TYR A 414 0.51 -18.17 18.88
N LEU A 415 0.31 -16.85 18.84
CA LEU A 415 -0.98 -16.28 18.42
C LEU A 415 -1.21 -16.51 16.92
N HIS A 416 -0.17 -16.40 16.12
CA HIS A 416 -0.25 -16.63 14.67
C HIS A 416 -0.60 -18.09 14.37
N GLU A 417 0.05 -19.05 15.02
CA GLU A 417 -0.30 -20.46 14.91
C GLU A 417 -1.75 -20.73 15.32
N LYS A 418 -2.23 -20.08 16.40
CA LYS A 418 -3.58 -20.28 16.91
C LYS A 418 -4.69 -19.73 16.01
N TYR A 419 -4.46 -18.58 15.34
CA TYR A 419 -5.53 -17.83 14.67
C TYR A 419 -5.38 -17.71 13.16
N CYS A 420 -4.18 -17.83 12.58
CA CYS A 420 -3.93 -17.56 11.17
C CYS A 420 -3.70 -18.81 10.31
N PHE A 421 -3.70 -20.01 10.86
CA PHE A 421 -3.47 -21.27 10.12
C PHE A 421 -4.65 -21.75 9.25
N ASN A 422 -5.76 -21.02 9.19
CA ASN A 422 -6.95 -21.39 8.43
C ASN A 422 -7.23 -20.46 7.22
N GLU A 423 -6.26 -19.65 6.78
CA GLU A 423 -6.40 -18.78 5.59
C GLU A 423 -5.98 -19.46 4.28
#